data_727be5ae9704ccb258b42840f3a5b17e
#
_entry.id   727be5ae9704ccb258b42840f3a5b17e
#
_cell.length_a   1.000
_cell.length_b   1.000
_cell.length_c   1.000
_cell.angle_alpha   90.00
_cell.angle_beta   90.00
_cell.angle_gamma   90.00
#
_symmetry.space_group_name_H-M   'P 1'
#
loop_
_entity.id
_entity.type
_entity.pdbx_description
1 polymer ?
#
loop_
_entity_poly.entity_id
_entity_poly.type
_entity_poly.pdbx_seq_one_letter_code
_entity_poly.pdbx_strand_id
1 'polypeptide(L)'
;MKKDDVLQLTIEDIGSDGEGIGHIDLSAGSYDEPQRRYTIFVKDAVIGDVVTVKIMKALQSFAYAKLVSIDKPSPDRVEPKCPIAAQCGGCQIQALDYNKQLEFKQKKVMNDLVRIGGFDESLISEITDPIIGMEDPYCYRNKEQVPVGTDKDGNPVTGFYASHTHSIVPMTSCAIGDPENDLILNTILDYMKAENVPSYDEKTGTGLLRHILIRSGVYSREVMICLVVNGDSLPSEEKLVELLRVLPFVTSISINTNKSRGNVILGRKLRVLWGEESIVDTLHIYKVEYEETAHFIPTGEAVNFRISPLSFYQVNPKQTEKLYSIVLEYCRLNGHETAWDLYCGIGTISLFLAKHAKEVYGVESVEDAVRDARNNARLNNIENVEFETGRAEDVMPAYVDRHKSEHRKHPVDVIVVDPPRKGLDDVTIGVMLAMAPPRIVYVSCDPATMSRDLKKLTAAQKDAAGNKYSYKLQRVQPVDQFGHTVHVETVVLLTREV
;
A
#
# COMPACT_ATOMS: atom_id res chain seq x y z
N MET A 1 25.47 26.75 8.58
CA MET A 1 25.76 25.32 8.37
C MET A 1 26.22 25.11 6.91
N LYS A 2 27.22 24.27 6.67
CA LYS A 2 27.78 24.00 5.35
C LYS A 2 28.13 22.52 5.22
N LYS A 3 28.37 22.08 3.97
CA LYS A 3 28.83 20.72 3.68
C LYS A 3 30.09 20.40 4.47
N ASP A 4 30.21 19.15 4.89
CA ASP A 4 31.31 18.57 5.67
C ASP A 4 31.36 19.00 7.16
N ASP A 5 30.48 19.87 7.63
CA ASP A 5 30.34 20.13 9.06
C ASP A 5 29.99 18.84 9.80
N VAL A 6 30.61 18.63 10.97
CA VAL A 6 30.33 17.48 11.85
C VAL A 6 29.71 18.01 13.13
N LEU A 7 28.60 17.38 13.55
CA LEU A 7 27.88 17.81 14.74
C LEU A 7 27.16 16.62 15.40
N GLN A 8 26.83 16.78 16.69
CA GLN A 8 26.04 15.84 17.45
C GLN A 8 24.61 16.37 17.59
N LEU A 9 23.62 15.45 17.48
CA LEU A 9 22.22 15.77 17.69
C LEU A 9 21.42 14.56 18.18
N THR A 10 20.24 14.82 18.74
CA THR A 10 19.27 13.78 19.09
C THR A 10 18.25 13.64 17.99
N ILE A 11 17.88 12.39 17.65
CA ILE A 11 16.80 12.10 16.72
C ILE A 11 15.46 12.17 17.43
N GLU A 12 14.59 13.08 16.98
CA GLU A 12 13.30 13.41 17.61
C GLU A 12 12.09 12.83 16.87
N ASP A 13 12.23 12.58 15.55
CA ASP A 13 11.13 12.12 14.69
C ASP A 13 11.67 11.34 13.47
N ILE A 14 10.79 10.87 12.59
CA ILE A 14 11.10 10.16 11.34
C ILE A 14 10.49 10.93 10.15
N GLY A 15 11.25 11.04 9.07
CA GLY A 15 10.84 11.65 7.83
C GLY A 15 9.99 10.74 6.94
N SER A 16 9.52 11.30 5.82
CA SER A 16 8.68 10.59 4.84
C SER A 16 9.36 9.37 4.19
N ASP A 17 10.68 9.39 4.10
CA ASP A 17 11.48 8.33 3.49
C ASP A 17 12.19 7.45 4.55
N GLY A 18 11.87 7.65 5.84
CA GLY A 18 12.39 6.85 6.96
C GLY A 18 13.68 7.37 7.57
N GLU A 19 14.14 8.56 7.17
CA GLU A 19 15.29 9.20 7.83
C GLU A 19 14.91 9.67 9.23
N GLY A 20 15.81 9.52 10.17
CA GLY A 20 15.70 10.18 11.47
C GLY A 20 15.75 11.70 11.30
N ILE A 21 14.90 12.41 12.01
CA ILE A 21 14.87 13.87 12.05
C ILE A 21 15.39 14.35 13.38
N GLY A 22 16.43 15.20 13.34
CA GLY A 22 16.88 15.96 14.49
C GLY A 22 16.92 17.45 14.18
N HIS A 23 17.03 18.27 15.23
CA HIS A 23 17.06 19.71 15.09
C HIS A 23 18.28 20.31 15.80
N ILE A 24 18.74 21.43 15.26
CA ILE A 24 19.68 22.31 15.96
C ILE A 24 19.13 23.74 15.96
N ASP A 25 19.38 24.43 17.03
CA ASP A 25 19.07 25.86 17.13
C ASP A 25 20.19 26.66 16.49
N LEU A 26 19.87 27.35 15.40
CA LEU A 26 20.79 28.33 14.85
C LEU A 26 20.70 29.57 15.75
N SER A 27 21.85 29.96 16.33
CA SER A 27 21.93 31.21 17.13
C SER A 27 21.45 32.39 16.30
N ALA A 28 20.47 33.13 16.84
CA ALA A 28 20.05 34.39 16.26
C ALA A 28 21.22 35.38 16.24
N GLY A 29 21.42 36.01 15.09
CA GLY A 29 22.49 37.02 14.93
C GLY A 29 22.25 38.30 15.75
N SER A 30 21.06 38.46 16.36
CA SER A 30 20.68 39.54 17.27
C SER A 30 19.65 39.05 18.30
N TYR A 31 19.54 39.75 19.43
CA TYR A 31 18.66 39.42 20.55
C TYR A 31 17.15 39.43 20.23
N ASP A 32 16.74 40.03 19.09
CA ASP A 32 15.34 40.22 18.68
C ASP A 32 14.87 39.25 17.57
N GLU A 33 15.71 38.35 17.06
CA GLU A 33 15.29 37.36 16.08
C GLU A 33 14.87 36.02 16.75
N PRO A 34 13.71 35.44 16.38
CA PRO A 34 13.30 34.18 16.93
C PRO A 34 14.32 33.06 16.60
N GLN A 35 14.69 32.24 17.60
CA GLN A 35 15.53 31.07 17.44
C GLN A 35 14.97 30.19 16.28
N ARG A 36 15.74 30.03 15.22
CA ARG A 36 15.34 29.25 14.06
C ARG A 36 15.80 27.81 14.23
N ARG A 37 14.87 26.89 14.46
CA ARG A 37 15.16 25.45 14.43
C ARG A 37 15.53 25.04 13.01
N TYR A 38 16.66 24.39 12.85
CA TYR A 38 17.16 23.89 11.57
C TYR A 38 17.09 22.38 11.56
N THR A 39 16.35 21.82 10.58
CA THR A 39 16.06 20.40 10.48
C THR A 39 17.20 19.64 9.82
N ILE A 40 17.58 18.48 10.36
CA ILE A 40 18.60 17.60 9.81
C ILE A 40 18.00 16.19 9.62
N PHE A 41 18.06 15.71 8.38
CA PHE A 41 17.65 14.37 8.01
C PHE A 41 18.87 13.43 8.04
N VAL A 42 18.76 12.33 8.78
CA VAL A 42 19.85 11.39 9.04
C VAL A 42 19.39 9.98 8.68
N LYS A 43 19.95 9.40 7.61
CA LYS A 43 19.66 8.03 7.24
C LYS A 43 20.19 7.04 8.30
N ASP A 44 19.47 5.93 8.53
CA ASP A 44 19.80 4.83 9.44
C ASP A 44 19.83 5.20 10.94
N ALA A 45 19.25 6.35 11.31
CA ALA A 45 19.06 6.79 12.67
C ALA A 45 17.59 6.61 13.09
N VAL A 46 17.34 6.18 14.33
CA VAL A 46 15.99 5.98 14.89
C VAL A 46 15.70 7.00 16.00
N ILE A 47 14.41 7.22 16.28
CA ILE A 47 13.95 8.12 17.33
C ILE A 47 14.63 7.76 18.67
N GLY A 48 15.15 8.77 19.34
CA GLY A 48 15.84 8.64 20.64
C GLY A 48 17.35 8.40 20.54
N ASP A 49 17.92 8.12 19.35
CA ASP A 49 19.36 8.05 19.19
C ASP A 49 20.00 9.42 19.43
N VAL A 50 21.14 9.44 20.14
CA VAL A 50 22.09 10.55 20.09
C VAL A 50 23.20 10.17 19.12
N VAL A 51 23.37 10.98 18.07
CA VAL A 51 24.22 10.63 16.93
C VAL A 51 25.21 11.72 16.59
N THR A 52 26.41 11.35 16.18
CA THR A 52 27.34 12.23 15.45
C THR A 52 27.11 12.06 13.95
N VAL A 53 26.92 13.18 13.26
CA VAL A 53 26.59 13.20 11.82
C VAL A 53 27.51 14.14 11.06
N LYS A 54 27.71 13.84 9.77
CA LYS A 54 28.42 14.70 8.83
C LYS A 54 27.45 15.24 7.78
N ILE A 55 27.38 16.57 7.64
CA ILE A 55 26.51 17.23 6.66
C ILE A 55 26.98 16.91 5.23
N MET A 56 26.08 16.29 4.47
CA MET A 56 26.31 15.97 3.05
C MET A 56 25.82 17.08 2.13
N LYS A 57 24.66 17.67 2.46
CA LYS A 57 24.04 18.75 1.68
C LYS A 57 23.27 19.67 2.63
N ALA A 58 23.61 20.95 2.65
CA ALA A 58 22.90 21.97 3.39
C ALA A 58 22.04 22.81 2.44
N LEU A 59 20.80 23.07 2.80
CA LEU A 59 19.83 23.92 2.14
C LEU A 59 19.45 25.07 3.08
N GLN A 60 18.60 25.98 2.66
CA GLN A 60 18.25 27.18 3.46
C GLN A 60 17.54 26.85 4.78
N SER A 61 16.72 25.82 4.81
CA SER A 61 15.85 25.45 5.96
C SER A 61 16.15 24.09 6.56
N PHE A 62 16.90 23.23 5.88
CA PHE A 62 17.22 21.87 6.32
C PHE A 62 18.52 21.34 5.70
N ALA A 63 19.03 20.22 6.23
CA ALA A 63 20.18 19.52 5.68
C ALA A 63 19.95 18.01 5.64
N TYR A 64 20.66 17.33 4.72
CA TYR A 64 20.85 15.90 4.74
C TYR A 64 22.23 15.57 5.30
N ALA A 65 22.28 14.64 6.23
CA ALA A 65 23.50 14.22 6.88
C ALA A 65 23.72 12.71 6.82
N LYS A 66 24.97 12.30 6.81
CA LYS A 66 25.39 10.91 6.93
C LYS A 66 25.68 10.61 8.40
N LEU A 67 25.14 9.50 8.90
CA LEU A 67 25.48 8.96 10.21
C LEU A 67 26.98 8.59 10.23
N VAL A 68 27.70 9.11 11.24
CA VAL A 68 29.11 8.79 11.53
C VAL A 68 29.20 7.78 12.66
N SER A 69 28.52 8.05 13.79
CA SER A 69 28.43 7.15 14.93
C SER A 69 27.11 7.33 15.66
N ILE A 70 26.69 6.28 16.34
CA ILE A 70 25.62 6.32 17.35
C ILE A 70 26.33 6.44 18.69
N ASP A 71 26.29 7.62 19.30
CA ASP A 71 27.00 7.92 20.52
C ASP A 71 26.28 7.39 21.75
N LYS A 72 24.92 7.42 21.67
CA LYS A 72 24.04 6.77 22.65
C LYS A 72 22.85 6.20 21.89
N PRO A 73 22.72 4.87 21.81
CA PRO A 73 21.58 4.25 21.16
C PRO A 73 20.28 4.54 21.91
N SER A 74 19.18 4.68 21.16
CA SER A 74 17.83 4.70 21.72
C SER A 74 17.53 3.40 22.46
N PRO A 75 16.77 3.42 23.57
CA PRO A 75 16.27 2.18 24.18
C PRO A 75 15.33 1.40 23.26
N ASP A 76 14.73 2.06 22.28
CA ASP A 76 13.80 1.49 21.29
C ASP A 76 14.52 1.05 20.00
N ARG A 77 15.85 1.15 19.94
CA ARG A 77 16.64 0.61 18.82
C ARG A 77 16.77 -0.90 18.93
N VAL A 78 16.45 -1.61 17.85
CA VAL A 78 16.57 -3.07 17.74
C VAL A 78 17.49 -3.45 16.58
N GLU A 79 18.06 -4.66 16.64
CA GLU A 79 18.81 -5.22 15.52
C GLU A 79 17.83 -5.70 14.46
N PRO A 80 17.91 -5.21 13.21
CA PRO A 80 17.05 -5.67 12.12
C PRO A 80 17.23 -7.17 11.84
N LYS A 81 16.14 -7.93 11.70
CA LYS A 81 16.22 -9.35 11.29
C LYS A 81 16.75 -9.49 9.84
N CYS A 82 16.55 -8.49 9.00
CA CYS A 82 17.05 -8.49 7.63
C CYS A 82 18.51 -7.99 7.60
N PRO A 83 19.49 -8.83 7.18
CA PRO A 83 20.91 -8.45 7.18
C PRO A 83 21.24 -7.32 6.19
N ILE A 84 20.39 -7.07 5.20
CA ILE A 84 20.56 -6.01 4.20
C ILE A 84 19.65 -4.80 4.44
N ALA A 85 18.99 -4.69 5.61
CA ALA A 85 18.01 -3.63 5.88
C ALA A 85 18.56 -2.22 5.65
N ALA A 86 19.81 -1.95 6.03
CA ALA A 86 20.46 -0.64 5.82
C ALA A 86 20.74 -0.31 4.35
N GLN A 87 20.78 -1.30 3.47
CA GLN A 87 21.09 -1.14 2.04
C GLN A 87 19.83 -1.22 1.16
N CYS A 88 18.91 -2.10 1.51
CA CYS A 88 17.67 -2.35 0.79
C CYS A 88 16.70 -1.17 0.95
N GLY A 89 16.07 -0.73 -0.15
CA GLY A 89 15.06 0.34 -0.12
C GLY A 89 13.67 -0.12 0.32
N GLY A 90 13.48 -1.40 0.65
CA GLY A 90 12.15 -1.97 0.95
C GLY A 90 11.63 -1.65 2.35
N CYS A 91 12.48 -1.75 3.38
CA CYS A 91 12.15 -1.48 4.78
C CYS A 91 12.94 -0.27 5.27
N GLN A 92 12.25 0.78 5.73
CA GLN A 92 12.92 2.02 6.14
C GLN A 92 13.19 2.09 7.65
N ILE A 93 12.35 1.45 8.49
CA ILE A 93 12.37 1.62 9.94
C ILE A 93 12.50 0.30 10.72
N GLN A 94 13.11 -0.74 10.12
CA GLN A 94 13.24 -2.05 10.77
C GLN A 94 14.16 -2.02 12.00
N ALA A 95 15.01 -1.00 12.14
CA ALA A 95 15.88 -0.81 13.30
C ALA A 95 15.16 -0.18 14.52
N LEU A 96 13.87 0.17 14.40
CA LEU A 96 13.04 0.70 15.48
C LEU A 96 12.14 -0.42 16.03
N ASP A 97 11.94 -0.49 17.35
CA ASP A 97 10.99 -1.41 17.99
C ASP A 97 9.59 -1.29 17.35
N TYR A 98 8.91 -2.43 17.19
CA TYR A 98 7.66 -2.45 16.44
C TYR A 98 6.55 -1.61 17.07
N ASN A 99 6.44 -1.59 18.40
CA ASN A 99 5.45 -0.75 19.08
C ASN A 99 5.75 0.74 18.83
N LYS A 100 7.02 1.12 18.76
CA LYS A 100 7.44 2.49 18.43
C LYS A 100 7.20 2.83 16.96
N GLN A 101 7.26 1.85 16.06
CA GLN A 101 6.81 2.04 14.67
C GLN A 101 5.30 2.35 14.63
N LEU A 102 4.48 1.66 15.43
CA LEU A 102 3.04 1.90 15.53
C LEU A 102 2.74 3.29 16.10
N GLU A 103 3.41 3.70 17.19
CA GLU A 103 3.29 5.04 17.77
C GLU A 103 3.62 6.14 16.72
N PHE A 104 4.72 5.96 16.00
CA PHE A 104 5.12 6.87 14.91
C PHE A 104 4.05 6.98 13.83
N LYS A 105 3.52 5.85 13.36
CA LYS A 105 2.50 5.81 12.31
C LYS A 105 1.19 6.45 12.74
N GLN A 106 0.74 6.19 13.96
CA GLN A 106 -0.43 6.85 14.52
C GLN A 106 -0.24 8.36 14.62
N LYS A 107 0.88 8.80 15.18
CA LYS A 107 1.24 10.22 15.27
C LYS A 107 1.30 10.88 13.90
N LYS A 108 1.82 10.20 12.88
CA LYS A 108 1.84 10.69 11.50
C LYS A 108 0.43 10.97 10.96
N VAL A 109 -0.50 10.02 11.11
CA VAL A 109 -1.90 10.20 10.68
C VAL A 109 -2.53 11.40 11.38
N MET A 110 -2.42 11.49 12.69
CA MET A 110 -2.99 12.59 13.47
C MET A 110 -2.38 13.95 13.08
N ASN A 111 -1.05 14.01 12.95
CA ASN A 111 -0.34 15.22 12.54
C ASN A 111 -0.76 15.71 11.14
N ASP A 112 -0.94 14.79 10.17
CA ASP A 112 -1.35 15.15 8.82
C ASP A 112 -2.79 15.70 8.82
N LEU A 113 -3.70 15.09 9.60
CA LEU A 113 -5.07 15.60 9.76
C LEU A 113 -5.10 17.00 10.37
N VAL A 114 -4.29 17.27 11.38
CA VAL A 114 -4.21 18.59 12.02
C VAL A 114 -3.53 19.61 11.09
N ARG A 115 -2.34 19.31 10.57
CA ARG A 115 -1.50 20.30 9.87
C ARG A 115 -1.93 20.54 8.43
N ILE A 116 -2.31 19.48 7.70
CA ILE A 116 -2.71 19.53 6.28
C ILE A 116 -4.23 19.69 6.18
N GLY A 117 -4.98 18.86 6.92
CA GLY A 117 -6.44 18.90 6.96
C GLY A 117 -6.97 20.17 7.60
N GLY A 118 -6.24 20.72 8.57
CA GLY A 118 -6.65 21.91 9.34
C GLY A 118 -7.73 21.60 10.37
N PHE A 119 -7.85 20.32 10.77
CA PHE A 119 -8.79 19.89 11.81
C PHE A 119 -8.26 20.22 13.21
N ASP A 120 -9.19 20.40 14.15
CA ASP A 120 -8.84 20.66 15.55
C ASP A 120 -8.14 19.44 16.19
N GLU A 121 -7.03 19.69 16.91
CA GLU A 121 -6.22 18.65 17.51
C GLU A 121 -6.99 17.84 18.57
N SER A 122 -7.86 18.51 19.34
CA SER A 122 -8.68 17.84 20.37
C SER A 122 -9.70 16.90 19.72
N LEU A 123 -10.34 17.34 18.62
CA LEU A 123 -11.24 16.50 17.84
C LEU A 123 -10.50 15.27 17.29
N ILE A 124 -9.34 15.47 16.64
CA ILE A 124 -8.59 14.36 16.05
C ILE A 124 -8.14 13.37 17.12
N SER A 125 -7.73 13.88 18.31
CA SER A 125 -7.38 13.00 19.43
C SER A 125 -8.56 12.17 19.95
N GLU A 126 -9.78 12.73 19.94
CA GLU A 126 -11.00 12.08 20.40
C GLU A 126 -11.49 10.99 19.43
N ILE A 127 -11.43 11.24 18.11
CA ILE A 127 -12.02 10.36 17.11
C ILE A 127 -11.03 9.37 16.48
N THR A 128 -9.73 9.45 16.83
CA THR A 128 -8.71 8.55 16.29
C THR A 128 -8.54 7.35 17.22
N ASP A 129 -8.93 6.19 16.73
CA ASP A 129 -8.74 4.92 17.43
C ASP A 129 -7.26 4.52 17.47
N PRO A 130 -6.84 3.70 18.46
CA PRO A 130 -5.49 3.14 18.47
C PRO A 130 -5.17 2.37 17.20
N ILE A 131 -3.96 2.54 16.67
CA ILE A 131 -3.53 1.87 15.44
C ILE A 131 -3.59 0.35 15.58
N ILE A 132 -4.10 -0.33 14.54
CA ILE A 132 -4.12 -1.78 14.49
C ILE A 132 -2.79 -2.29 13.96
N GLY A 133 -1.99 -2.90 14.83
CA GLY A 133 -0.74 -3.57 14.49
C GLY A 133 -0.91 -5.01 14.01
N MET A 134 0.21 -5.61 13.60
CA MET A 134 0.35 -7.04 13.29
C MET A 134 0.76 -7.79 14.56
N GLU A 135 0.33 -9.04 14.67
CA GLU A 135 0.85 -9.97 15.70
C GLU A 135 2.32 -10.31 15.45
N ASP A 136 2.65 -10.58 14.18
CA ASP A 136 4.01 -10.74 13.69
C ASP A 136 4.22 -9.88 12.45
N PRO A 137 5.09 -8.84 12.48
CA PRO A 137 5.33 -7.95 11.36
C PRO A 137 6.33 -8.53 10.33
N TYR A 138 6.61 -9.84 10.38
CA TYR A 138 7.47 -10.54 9.44
C TYR A 138 6.67 -11.55 8.60
N CYS A 139 7.23 -11.98 7.47
CA CYS A 139 6.65 -13.00 6.59
C CYS A 139 5.17 -12.72 6.20
N TYR A 140 4.75 -11.46 6.19
CA TYR A 140 3.36 -11.08 5.92
C TYR A 140 3.05 -10.85 4.44
N ARG A 141 4.10 -10.63 3.63
CA ARG A 141 3.95 -10.15 2.26
C ARG A 141 3.72 -11.31 1.29
N ASN A 142 2.55 -11.33 0.68
CA ASN A 142 2.14 -12.35 -0.28
C ASN A 142 2.58 -12.08 -1.73
N LYS A 143 3.34 -11.00 -1.95
CA LYS A 143 3.84 -10.64 -3.29
C LYS A 143 5.29 -10.18 -3.21
N GLU A 144 6.15 -10.84 -3.93
CA GLU A 144 7.49 -10.37 -4.23
C GLU A 144 7.67 -10.13 -5.72
N GLN A 145 8.28 -9.02 -6.06
CA GLN A 145 8.59 -8.66 -7.43
C GLN A 145 10.02 -8.15 -7.47
N VAL A 146 10.94 -9.07 -7.72
CA VAL A 146 12.37 -8.83 -7.62
C VAL A 146 13.02 -8.64 -8.98
N PRO A 147 13.81 -7.59 -9.18
CA PRO A 147 14.66 -7.45 -10.36
C PRO A 147 15.75 -8.52 -10.38
N VAL A 148 16.12 -8.91 -11.59
CA VAL A 148 17.24 -9.82 -11.85
C VAL A 148 18.37 -9.01 -12.46
N GLY A 149 19.56 -9.14 -11.91
CA GLY A 149 20.77 -8.46 -12.36
C GLY A 149 21.96 -9.38 -12.45
N THR A 150 23.12 -8.79 -12.62
CA THR A 150 24.42 -9.49 -12.69
C THR A 150 25.36 -8.89 -11.64
N ASP A 151 26.02 -9.73 -10.86
CA ASP A 151 27.06 -9.30 -9.94
C ASP A 151 28.37 -8.95 -10.69
N LYS A 152 29.38 -8.47 -9.91
CA LYS A 152 30.70 -8.10 -10.46
C LYS A 152 31.47 -9.28 -11.08
N ASP A 153 31.11 -10.50 -10.71
CA ASP A 153 31.75 -11.73 -11.17
C ASP A 153 31.01 -12.36 -12.37
N GLY A 154 29.93 -11.70 -12.84
CA GLY A 154 29.14 -12.14 -13.99
C GLY A 154 28.02 -13.14 -13.67
N ASN A 155 27.75 -13.42 -12.38
CA ASN A 155 26.69 -14.33 -11.99
C ASN A 155 25.32 -13.62 -11.93
N PRO A 156 24.22 -14.29 -12.29
CA PRO A 156 22.90 -13.74 -12.08
C PRO A 156 22.59 -13.63 -10.57
N VAL A 157 21.99 -12.52 -10.19
CA VAL A 157 21.54 -12.24 -8.81
C VAL A 157 20.14 -11.66 -8.82
N THR A 158 19.42 -11.86 -7.71
CA THR A 158 18.14 -11.20 -7.42
C THR A 158 18.28 -10.36 -6.16
N GLY A 159 17.40 -9.38 -6.00
CA GLY A 159 17.34 -8.54 -4.81
C GLY A 159 16.46 -7.33 -5.04
N PHE A 160 16.40 -6.42 -4.08
CA PHE A 160 15.70 -5.15 -4.26
C PHE A 160 16.67 -4.02 -4.58
N TYR A 161 16.16 -2.93 -5.12
CA TYR A 161 16.98 -1.75 -5.38
C TYR A 161 17.37 -1.07 -4.07
N ALA A 162 18.61 -0.59 -4.01
CA ALA A 162 19.04 0.34 -2.98
C ALA A 162 18.22 1.64 -3.09
N SER A 163 17.90 2.26 -1.96
CA SER A 163 17.11 3.50 -1.90
C SER A 163 17.59 4.54 -2.92
N HIS A 164 16.63 5.10 -3.68
CA HIS A 164 16.86 6.12 -4.71
C HIS A 164 17.83 5.72 -5.83
N THR A 165 18.01 4.42 -6.07
CA THR A 165 18.87 3.91 -7.13
C THR A 165 18.22 2.76 -7.89
N HIS A 166 18.85 2.35 -9.01
CA HIS A 166 18.55 1.10 -9.72
C HIS A 166 19.63 0.03 -9.50
N SER A 167 20.44 0.20 -8.45
CA SER A 167 21.45 -0.81 -8.07
C SER A 167 20.77 -1.89 -7.24
N ILE A 168 20.84 -3.13 -7.71
CA ILE A 168 20.30 -4.29 -7.00
C ILE A 168 21.19 -4.59 -5.80
N VAL A 169 20.60 -4.67 -4.61
CA VAL A 169 21.22 -5.22 -3.41
C VAL A 169 20.92 -6.71 -3.42
N PRO A 170 21.93 -7.57 -3.66
CA PRO A 170 21.70 -9.01 -3.69
C PRO A 170 21.13 -9.50 -2.36
N MET A 171 20.12 -10.37 -2.44
CA MET A 171 19.53 -10.97 -1.27
C MET A 171 19.41 -12.49 -1.43
N THR A 172 19.53 -13.19 -0.31
CA THR A 172 19.27 -14.62 -0.19
C THR A 172 17.90 -14.89 0.44
N SER A 173 17.36 -13.94 1.19
CA SER A 173 16.04 -14.02 1.80
C SER A 173 15.47 -12.63 2.12
N CYS A 174 14.14 -12.53 2.16
CA CYS A 174 13.41 -11.32 2.54
C CYS A 174 12.66 -11.54 3.86
N ALA A 175 13.01 -10.80 4.92
CA ALA A 175 12.41 -10.99 6.24
C ALA A 175 10.89 -10.72 6.31
N ILE A 176 10.34 -9.96 5.35
CA ILE A 176 8.89 -9.68 5.26
C ILE A 176 8.19 -10.51 4.19
N GLY A 177 8.94 -11.18 3.30
CA GLY A 177 8.42 -12.06 2.24
C GLY A 177 8.09 -13.46 2.77
N ASP A 178 7.44 -14.25 1.92
CA ASP A 178 7.21 -15.66 2.20
C ASP A 178 8.54 -16.42 2.13
N PRO A 179 8.91 -17.20 3.17
CA PRO A 179 10.16 -17.99 3.17
C PRO A 179 10.29 -18.97 2.01
N GLU A 180 9.19 -19.46 1.43
CA GLU A 180 9.19 -20.36 0.26
C GLU A 180 9.75 -19.67 -0.99
N ASN A 181 9.72 -18.34 -1.06
CA ASN A 181 10.27 -17.57 -2.19
C ASN A 181 11.77 -17.77 -2.38
N ASP A 182 12.51 -17.99 -1.30
CA ASP A 182 13.97 -18.19 -1.34
C ASP A 182 14.34 -19.42 -2.18
N LEU A 183 13.58 -20.49 -2.03
CA LEU A 183 13.77 -21.71 -2.81
C LEU A 183 13.46 -21.50 -4.29
N ILE A 184 12.39 -20.77 -4.60
CA ILE A 184 12.00 -20.42 -5.97
C ILE A 184 13.08 -19.57 -6.64
N LEU A 185 13.53 -18.51 -5.96
CA LEU A 185 14.53 -17.58 -6.48
C LEU A 185 15.85 -18.30 -6.76
N ASN A 186 16.33 -19.12 -5.82
CA ASN A 186 17.56 -19.90 -5.99
C ASN A 186 17.43 -20.90 -7.15
N THR A 187 16.30 -21.59 -7.28
CA THR A 187 16.05 -22.52 -8.39
C THR A 187 16.12 -21.81 -9.75
N ILE A 188 15.54 -20.61 -9.85
CA ILE A 188 15.59 -19.80 -11.09
C ILE A 188 17.02 -19.32 -11.37
N LEU A 189 17.76 -18.86 -10.37
CA LEU A 189 19.15 -18.44 -10.54
C LEU A 189 20.07 -19.59 -10.99
N ASP A 190 19.88 -20.79 -10.46
CA ASP A 190 20.64 -21.97 -10.87
C ASP A 190 20.29 -22.39 -12.30
N TYR A 191 19.00 -22.33 -12.68
CA TYR A 191 18.60 -22.53 -14.07
C TYR A 191 19.25 -21.48 -15.00
N MET A 192 19.27 -20.20 -14.62
CA MET A 192 19.88 -19.14 -15.41
C MET A 192 21.37 -19.40 -15.67
N LYS A 193 22.11 -19.89 -14.66
CA LYS A 193 23.52 -20.28 -14.78
C LYS A 193 23.68 -21.48 -15.70
N ALA A 194 22.87 -22.52 -15.52
CA ALA A 194 22.95 -23.76 -16.29
C ALA A 194 22.63 -23.57 -17.78
N GLU A 195 21.64 -22.74 -18.10
CA GLU A 195 21.16 -22.49 -19.47
C GLU A 195 21.73 -21.21 -20.08
N ASN A 196 22.65 -20.53 -19.40
CA ASN A 196 23.27 -19.26 -19.83
C ASN A 196 22.22 -18.17 -20.16
N VAL A 197 21.14 -18.04 -19.34
CA VAL A 197 20.12 -17.03 -19.52
C VAL A 197 20.64 -15.68 -19.00
N PRO A 198 20.79 -14.66 -19.87
CA PRO A 198 21.32 -13.38 -19.44
C PRO A 198 20.28 -12.58 -18.66
N SER A 199 20.70 -11.96 -17.55
CA SER A 199 19.89 -10.95 -16.87
C SER A 199 19.75 -9.70 -17.75
N TYR A 200 18.62 -9.00 -17.60
CA TYR A 200 18.37 -7.74 -18.33
C TYR A 200 19.16 -6.59 -17.71
N ASP A 201 19.87 -5.85 -18.55
CA ASP A 201 20.56 -4.61 -18.17
C ASP A 201 19.73 -3.40 -18.65
N GLU A 202 19.20 -2.64 -17.70
CA GLU A 202 18.38 -1.45 -17.98
C GLU A 202 19.14 -0.35 -18.72
N LYS A 203 20.46 -0.24 -18.55
CA LYS A 203 21.30 0.80 -19.19
C LYS A 203 21.46 0.54 -20.68
N THR A 204 21.74 -0.69 -21.03
CA THR A 204 21.96 -1.11 -22.44
C THR A 204 20.64 -1.51 -23.11
N GLY A 205 19.66 -1.96 -22.35
CA GLY A 205 18.40 -2.53 -22.85
C GLY A 205 18.58 -3.92 -23.45
N THR A 206 19.65 -4.63 -23.06
CA THR A 206 19.97 -5.99 -23.51
C THR A 206 19.81 -6.99 -22.38
N GLY A 207 19.86 -8.27 -22.72
CA GLY A 207 19.58 -9.36 -21.78
C GLY A 207 18.12 -9.81 -21.84
N LEU A 208 17.76 -10.83 -21.10
CA LEU A 208 16.50 -11.54 -21.29
C LEU A 208 15.61 -11.50 -20.04
N LEU A 209 16.04 -12.07 -18.89
CA LEU A 209 15.21 -12.11 -17.68
C LEU A 209 15.35 -10.79 -16.90
N ARG A 210 14.20 -10.10 -16.71
CA ARG A 210 14.11 -8.76 -16.09
C ARG A 210 13.74 -8.82 -14.62
N HIS A 211 12.63 -9.50 -14.33
CA HIS A 211 12.07 -9.62 -12.99
C HIS A 211 11.48 -11.01 -12.77
N ILE A 212 11.40 -11.40 -11.53
CA ILE A 212 10.66 -12.56 -11.06
C ILE A 212 9.54 -12.02 -10.17
N LEU A 213 8.30 -12.30 -10.53
CA LEU A 213 7.13 -12.02 -9.72
C LEU A 213 6.67 -13.33 -9.09
N ILE A 214 6.60 -13.37 -7.75
CA ILE A 214 6.04 -14.46 -6.98
C ILE A 214 4.82 -13.93 -6.23
N ARG A 215 3.72 -14.67 -6.26
CA ARG A 215 2.52 -14.41 -5.48
C ARG A 215 2.10 -15.65 -4.75
N SER A 216 1.78 -15.52 -3.47
CA SER A 216 1.33 -16.61 -2.61
C SER A 216 -0.10 -16.34 -2.12
N GLY A 217 -0.97 -17.34 -2.19
CA GLY A 217 -2.22 -17.36 -1.47
C GLY A 217 -1.96 -17.73 -0.01
N VAL A 218 -2.30 -16.84 0.92
CA VAL A 218 -1.98 -17.06 2.34
C VAL A 218 -2.77 -18.22 2.93
N TYR A 219 -4.03 -18.37 2.55
CA TYR A 219 -4.91 -19.43 3.03
C TYR A 219 -4.93 -20.65 2.12
N SER A 220 -4.87 -20.45 0.80
CA SER A 220 -4.84 -21.56 -0.18
C SER A 220 -3.48 -22.26 -0.23
N ARG A 221 -2.41 -21.58 0.13
CA ARG A 221 -1.01 -22.02 -0.02
C ARG A 221 -0.58 -22.24 -1.48
N GLU A 222 -1.36 -21.73 -2.43
CA GLU A 222 -1.02 -21.72 -3.84
C GLU A 222 0.03 -20.67 -4.15
N VAL A 223 1.04 -21.01 -4.93
CA VAL A 223 2.09 -20.07 -5.35
C VAL A 223 2.13 -19.95 -6.87
N MET A 224 2.12 -18.74 -7.34
CA MET A 224 2.24 -18.36 -8.75
C MET A 224 3.57 -17.68 -9.02
N ILE A 225 4.27 -18.14 -10.06
CA ILE A 225 5.54 -17.58 -10.53
C ILE A 225 5.33 -16.98 -11.92
N CYS A 226 5.70 -15.71 -12.07
CA CYS A 226 5.64 -15.03 -13.36
C CYS A 226 7.01 -14.42 -13.70
N LEU A 227 7.62 -14.90 -14.79
CA LEU A 227 8.92 -14.46 -15.26
C LEU A 227 8.75 -13.32 -16.27
N VAL A 228 9.26 -12.14 -15.95
CA VAL A 228 9.17 -10.96 -16.82
C VAL A 228 10.40 -10.95 -17.74
N VAL A 229 10.16 -11.08 -19.04
CA VAL A 229 11.24 -11.25 -20.02
C VAL A 229 11.25 -10.14 -21.08
N ASN A 230 12.44 -9.76 -21.51
CA ASN A 230 12.68 -8.91 -22.68
C ASN A 230 12.68 -9.73 -23.97
N GLY A 231 11.67 -10.55 -24.14
CA GLY A 231 11.52 -11.51 -25.23
C GLY A 231 10.15 -12.17 -25.20
N ASP A 232 9.96 -13.22 -25.99
CA ASP A 232 8.72 -14.00 -25.99
C ASP A 232 8.89 -15.38 -25.36
N SER A 233 10.13 -15.80 -25.09
CA SER A 233 10.48 -17.11 -24.53
C SER A 233 11.81 -17.08 -23.79
N LEU A 234 12.06 -18.13 -23.01
CA LEU A 234 13.34 -18.43 -22.35
C LEU A 234 13.99 -19.66 -23.01
N PRO A 235 15.33 -19.79 -22.97
CA PRO A 235 15.99 -21.05 -23.35
C PRO A 235 15.53 -22.20 -22.45
N SER A 236 15.27 -23.39 -23.03
CA SER A 236 14.92 -24.59 -22.27
C SER A 236 13.80 -24.41 -21.23
N GLU A 237 12.69 -23.72 -21.61
CA GLU A 237 11.55 -23.43 -20.71
C GLU A 237 11.02 -24.68 -20.01
N GLU A 238 10.98 -25.82 -20.71
CA GLU A 238 10.51 -27.10 -20.20
C GLU A 238 11.34 -27.54 -18.98
N LYS A 239 12.66 -27.34 -19.03
CA LYS A 239 13.56 -27.67 -17.91
C LYS A 239 13.28 -26.76 -16.70
N LEU A 240 13.04 -25.46 -16.92
CA LEU A 240 12.66 -24.55 -15.86
C LEU A 240 11.34 -24.98 -15.21
N VAL A 241 10.34 -25.31 -16.03
CA VAL A 241 9.05 -25.84 -15.54
C VAL A 241 9.25 -27.10 -14.72
N GLU A 242 10.08 -28.06 -15.19
CA GLU A 242 10.36 -29.28 -14.46
C GLU A 242 11.00 -29.01 -13.08
N LEU A 243 11.92 -28.06 -12.99
CA LEU A 243 12.57 -27.66 -11.73
C LEU A 243 11.60 -27.00 -10.75
N LEU A 244 10.66 -26.18 -11.23
CA LEU A 244 9.74 -25.44 -10.36
C LEU A 244 8.50 -26.24 -9.97
N ARG A 245 7.93 -27.07 -10.87
CA ARG A 245 6.70 -27.83 -10.61
C ARG A 245 6.84 -28.93 -9.55
N VAL A 246 8.08 -29.35 -9.21
CA VAL A 246 8.32 -30.30 -8.14
C VAL A 246 8.17 -29.68 -6.75
N LEU A 247 8.12 -28.35 -6.66
CA LEU A 247 7.80 -27.65 -5.43
C LEU A 247 6.29 -27.76 -5.17
N PRO A 248 5.86 -28.42 -4.09
CA PRO A 248 4.46 -28.84 -3.93
C PRO A 248 3.45 -27.69 -3.81
N PHE A 249 3.93 -26.49 -3.51
CA PHE A 249 3.11 -25.29 -3.38
C PHE A 249 3.00 -24.51 -4.69
N VAL A 250 3.83 -24.77 -5.70
CA VAL A 250 3.75 -24.06 -7.00
C VAL A 250 2.59 -24.63 -7.81
N THR A 251 1.66 -23.75 -8.20
CA THR A 251 0.45 -24.09 -8.97
C THR A 251 0.36 -23.39 -10.31
N SER A 252 1.17 -22.36 -10.51
CA SER A 252 1.17 -21.56 -11.75
C SER A 252 2.58 -21.09 -12.11
N ILE A 253 2.98 -21.30 -13.37
CA ILE A 253 4.23 -20.77 -13.93
C ILE A 253 3.90 -20.10 -15.25
N SER A 254 4.28 -18.83 -15.40
CA SER A 254 3.98 -18.02 -16.57
C SER A 254 5.14 -17.13 -17.00
N ILE A 255 5.08 -16.65 -18.25
CA ILE A 255 5.95 -15.62 -18.80
C ILE A 255 5.13 -14.38 -19.09
N ASN A 256 5.64 -13.24 -18.67
CA ASN A 256 5.17 -11.93 -19.06
C ASN A 256 6.19 -11.25 -19.98
N THR A 257 5.76 -10.92 -21.21
CA THR A 257 6.60 -10.23 -22.19
C THR A 257 6.60 -8.73 -21.94
N ASN A 258 7.77 -8.17 -21.61
CA ASN A 258 7.98 -6.74 -21.53
C ASN A 258 9.27 -6.32 -22.25
N LYS A 259 9.12 -5.77 -23.46
CA LYS A 259 10.22 -5.27 -24.30
C LYS A 259 10.39 -3.74 -24.20
N SER A 260 9.58 -3.05 -23.39
CA SER A 260 9.66 -1.60 -23.25
C SER A 260 10.83 -1.17 -22.35
N ARG A 261 11.41 0.00 -22.68
CA ARG A 261 12.47 0.65 -21.88
C ARG A 261 11.85 1.66 -20.91
N GLY A 262 11.15 1.24 -19.90
CA GLY A 262 10.52 2.15 -18.95
C GLY A 262 10.38 1.51 -17.58
N ASN A 263 9.84 2.28 -16.64
CA ASN A 263 9.65 1.83 -15.25
C ASN A 263 8.48 0.85 -15.08
N VAL A 264 7.70 0.60 -16.14
CA VAL A 264 6.62 -0.39 -16.12
C VAL A 264 7.23 -1.78 -16.14
N ILE A 265 7.00 -2.56 -15.09
CA ILE A 265 7.64 -3.88 -14.91
C ILE A 265 6.90 -4.95 -15.71
N LEU A 266 5.56 -4.98 -15.63
CA LEU A 266 4.73 -5.99 -16.32
C LEU A 266 4.25 -5.47 -17.68
N GLY A 267 4.46 -6.28 -18.72
CA GLY A 267 3.86 -6.05 -20.04
C GLY A 267 2.42 -6.57 -20.09
N ARG A 268 1.77 -6.36 -21.25
CA ARG A 268 0.38 -6.82 -21.45
C ARG A 268 0.25 -8.29 -21.88
N LYS A 269 1.30 -8.88 -22.47
CA LYS A 269 1.28 -10.25 -23.00
C LYS A 269 1.71 -11.22 -21.89
N LEU A 270 0.79 -12.11 -21.55
CA LEU A 270 1.01 -13.20 -20.59
C LEU A 270 0.88 -14.54 -21.31
N ARG A 271 1.74 -15.51 -20.98
CA ARG A 271 1.69 -16.87 -21.49
C ARG A 271 1.95 -17.87 -20.35
N VAL A 272 1.00 -18.72 -20.08
CA VAL A 272 1.14 -19.80 -19.10
C VAL A 272 2.08 -20.86 -19.67
N LEU A 273 3.05 -21.28 -18.87
CA LEU A 273 3.96 -22.38 -19.18
C LEU A 273 3.47 -23.70 -18.56
N TRP A 274 2.91 -23.59 -17.35
CA TRP A 274 2.41 -24.75 -16.62
C TRP A 274 1.40 -24.32 -15.55
N GLY A 275 0.42 -25.22 -15.29
CA GLY A 275 -0.58 -25.02 -14.24
C GLY A 275 -1.67 -24.01 -14.63
N GLU A 276 -2.21 -23.31 -13.62
CA GLU A 276 -3.35 -22.41 -13.75
C GLU A 276 -2.91 -20.99 -14.19
N GLU A 277 -3.84 -20.23 -14.78
CA GLU A 277 -3.61 -18.83 -15.14
C GLU A 277 -3.56 -17.88 -13.93
N SER A 278 -4.07 -18.33 -12.78
CA SER A 278 -4.24 -17.56 -11.56
C SER A 278 -4.22 -18.46 -10.36
N ILE A 279 -3.95 -17.88 -9.19
CA ILE A 279 -4.16 -18.54 -7.89
C ILE A 279 -5.47 -18.04 -7.27
N VAL A 280 -5.99 -18.79 -6.30
CA VAL A 280 -7.13 -18.38 -5.49
C VAL A 280 -6.65 -18.11 -4.06
N ASP A 281 -7.13 -17.05 -3.43
CA ASP A 281 -6.94 -16.83 -2.00
C ASP A 281 -8.24 -16.37 -1.36
N THR A 282 -8.33 -16.45 -0.05
CA THR A 282 -9.53 -16.17 0.73
C THR A 282 -9.28 -15.00 1.66
N LEU A 283 -10.26 -14.10 1.79
CA LEU A 283 -10.29 -13.09 2.85
C LEU A 283 -11.51 -13.32 3.74
N HIS A 284 -11.29 -13.37 5.06
CA HIS A 284 -12.34 -13.57 6.05
C HIS A 284 -12.95 -12.25 6.50
N ILE A 285 -14.23 -12.29 6.86
CA ILE A 285 -14.96 -11.14 7.38
C ILE A 285 -15.06 -11.27 8.89
N TYR A 286 -14.71 -10.20 9.59
CA TYR A 286 -14.81 -10.09 11.03
C TYR A 286 -15.90 -9.10 11.43
N LYS A 287 -16.61 -9.39 12.49
CA LYS A 287 -17.35 -8.38 13.23
C LYS A 287 -16.36 -7.57 14.05
N VAL A 288 -16.45 -6.24 13.97
CA VAL A 288 -15.58 -5.35 14.73
C VAL A 288 -16.33 -4.85 15.95
N GLU A 289 -15.79 -5.08 17.13
CA GLU A 289 -16.25 -4.52 18.39
C GLU A 289 -15.18 -3.61 18.97
N TYR A 290 -15.61 -2.45 19.46
CA TYR A 290 -14.69 -1.45 20.02
C TYR A 290 -14.86 -1.41 21.54
N GLU A 291 -13.78 -1.71 22.23
CA GLU A 291 -13.58 -1.43 23.66
C GLU A 291 -12.53 -0.33 23.80
N GLU A 292 -11.36 -0.62 24.36
CA GLU A 292 -10.20 0.31 24.31
C GLU A 292 -9.51 0.27 22.94
N THR A 293 -9.61 -0.86 22.25
CA THR A 293 -9.09 -1.09 20.89
C THR A 293 -10.11 -1.87 20.07
N ALA A 294 -9.90 -1.95 18.75
CA ALA A 294 -10.74 -2.77 17.89
C ALA A 294 -10.48 -4.27 18.10
N HIS A 295 -11.52 -5.03 18.36
CA HIS A 295 -11.53 -6.48 18.49
C HIS A 295 -12.21 -7.11 17.28
N PHE A 296 -11.58 -8.14 16.70
CA PHE A 296 -12.01 -8.81 15.48
C PHE A 296 -12.57 -10.18 15.81
N ILE A 297 -13.90 -10.33 15.72
CA ILE A 297 -14.61 -11.56 16.03
C ILE A 297 -14.93 -12.29 14.71
N PRO A 298 -14.48 -13.54 14.51
CA PRO A 298 -14.77 -14.30 13.31
C PRO A 298 -16.29 -14.47 13.10
N THR A 299 -16.77 -14.13 11.90
CA THR A 299 -18.20 -14.32 11.53
C THR A 299 -18.45 -15.68 10.88
N GLY A 300 -17.41 -16.35 10.40
CA GLY A 300 -17.51 -17.53 9.54
C GLY A 300 -17.72 -17.17 8.06
N GLU A 301 -17.91 -15.90 7.72
CA GLU A 301 -18.05 -15.44 6.34
C GLU A 301 -16.67 -15.18 5.71
N ALA A 302 -16.58 -15.44 4.41
CA ALA A 302 -15.37 -15.21 3.64
C ALA A 302 -15.69 -14.90 2.18
N VAL A 303 -14.71 -14.35 1.47
CA VAL A 303 -14.75 -14.06 0.04
C VAL A 303 -13.49 -14.60 -0.60
N ASN A 304 -13.66 -15.40 -1.67
CA ASN A 304 -12.56 -15.97 -2.45
C ASN A 304 -12.20 -15.04 -3.61
N PHE A 305 -10.92 -14.88 -3.87
CA PHE A 305 -10.42 -14.03 -4.94
C PHE A 305 -9.51 -14.82 -5.87
N ARG A 306 -9.82 -14.76 -7.15
CA ARG A 306 -8.93 -15.22 -8.22
C ARG A 306 -7.94 -14.10 -8.53
N ILE A 307 -6.65 -14.41 -8.44
CA ILE A 307 -5.55 -13.45 -8.53
C ILE A 307 -4.65 -13.86 -9.68
N SER A 308 -4.58 -13.01 -10.71
CA SER A 308 -3.65 -13.18 -11.84
C SER A 308 -2.31 -12.46 -11.59
N PRO A 309 -1.28 -12.67 -12.42
CA PRO A 309 -0.03 -11.88 -12.33
C PRO A 309 -0.26 -10.39 -12.44
N LEU A 310 -1.27 -9.96 -13.20
CA LEU A 310 -1.56 -8.55 -13.48
C LEU A 310 -2.54 -7.91 -12.49
N SER A 311 -3.30 -8.71 -11.73
CA SER A 311 -4.28 -8.19 -10.77
C SER A 311 -3.61 -7.41 -9.64
N PHE A 312 -4.23 -6.29 -9.23
CA PHE A 312 -3.90 -5.70 -7.93
C PHE A 312 -4.59 -6.51 -6.83
N TYR A 313 -3.85 -6.91 -5.83
CA TYR A 313 -4.33 -7.56 -4.62
C TYR A 313 -3.46 -7.13 -3.45
N GLN A 314 -4.06 -6.84 -2.31
CA GLN A 314 -3.36 -6.33 -1.13
C GLN A 314 -2.27 -7.30 -0.66
N VAL A 315 -1.11 -6.75 -0.29
CA VAL A 315 0.10 -7.54 -0.03
C VAL A 315 0.15 -8.21 1.35
N ASN A 316 -0.79 -7.87 2.23
CA ASN A 316 -0.90 -8.41 3.58
C ASN A 316 -2.35 -8.84 3.85
N PRO A 317 -2.77 -10.05 3.46
CA PRO A 317 -4.15 -10.51 3.59
C PRO A 317 -4.69 -10.43 5.01
N LYS A 318 -3.92 -10.81 6.02
CA LYS A 318 -4.36 -10.78 7.44
C LYS A 318 -4.73 -9.38 7.92
N GLN A 319 -3.96 -8.36 7.53
CA GLN A 319 -4.30 -6.97 7.87
C GLN A 319 -5.40 -6.43 6.94
N THR A 320 -5.47 -6.90 5.69
CA THR A 320 -6.54 -6.54 4.76
C THR A 320 -7.90 -6.99 5.25
N GLU A 321 -8.00 -8.18 5.83
CA GLU A 321 -9.23 -8.67 6.47
C GLU A 321 -9.70 -7.72 7.57
N LYS A 322 -8.80 -7.26 8.44
CA LYS A 322 -9.09 -6.29 9.48
C LYS A 322 -9.51 -4.94 8.89
N LEU A 323 -8.73 -4.43 7.92
CA LEU A 323 -8.98 -3.16 7.23
C LEU A 323 -10.39 -3.15 6.59
N TYR A 324 -10.73 -4.20 5.83
CA TYR A 324 -12.03 -4.28 5.13
C TYR A 324 -13.19 -4.54 6.09
N SER A 325 -12.96 -5.24 7.19
CA SER A 325 -13.98 -5.40 8.25
C SER A 325 -14.30 -4.07 8.94
N ILE A 326 -13.30 -3.18 9.11
CA ILE A 326 -13.52 -1.79 9.57
C ILE A 326 -14.32 -0.99 8.54
N VAL A 327 -14.00 -1.14 7.25
CA VAL A 327 -14.79 -0.49 6.18
C VAL A 327 -16.26 -0.92 6.27
N LEU A 328 -16.54 -2.22 6.45
CA LEU A 328 -17.91 -2.72 6.65
C LEU A 328 -18.57 -2.11 7.89
N GLU A 329 -17.88 -2.07 9.03
CA GLU A 329 -18.40 -1.49 10.26
C GLU A 329 -18.74 -0.01 10.07
N TYR A 330 -17.88 0.76 9.38
CA TYR A 330 -18.14 2.17 9.11
C TYR A 330 -19.26 2.39 8.09
N CYS A 331 -19.47 1.46 7.17
CA CYS A 331 -20.59 1.51 6.23
C CYS A 331 -21.95 1.28 6.91
N ARG A 332 -22.00 0.62 8.07
CA ARG A 332 -23.24 0.35 8.85
C ARG A 332 -24.36 -0.22 7.97
N LEU A 333 -24.04 -1.26 7.19
CA LEU A 333 -24.98 -1.91 6.28
C LEU A 333 -25.91 -2.86 7.04
N ASN A 334 -27.17 -2.92 6.61
CA ASN A 334 -28.20 -3.78 7.22
C ASN A 334 -29.07 -4.52 6.17
N GLY A 335 -28.61 -4.57 4.91
CA GLY A 335 -29.29 -5.25 3.80
C GLY A 335 -30.30 -4.39 3.03
N HIS A 336 -30.39 -3.10 3.33
CA HIS A 336 -31.30 -2.17 2.64
C HIS A 336 -30.57 -1.09 1.85
N GLU A 337 -29.28 -0.91 2.07
CA GLU A 337 -28.45 0.16 1.53
C GLU A 337 -27.97 -0.14 0.11
N THR A 338 -27.84 0.94 -0.68
CA THR A 338 -27.10 0.98 -1.93
C THR A 338 -25.70 1.56 -1.66
N ALA A 339 -24.67 0.75 -1.89
CA ALA A 339 -23.28 1.12 -1.68
C ALA A 339 -22.54 1.32 -3.01
N TRP A 340 -21.64 2.29 -3.05
CA TRP A 340 -20.72 2.52 -4.16
C TRP A 340 -19.28 2.30 -3.70
N ASP A 341 -18.51 1.56 -4.50
CA ASP A 341 -17.08 1.34 -4.32
C ASP A 341 -16.33 1.97 -5.49
N LEU A 342 -15.72 3.11 -5.25
CA LEU A 342 -14.95 3.83 -6.27
C LEU A 342 -13.48 3.40 -6.19
N TYR A 343 -12.90 3.08 -7.34
CA TYR A 343 -11.58 2.46 -7.49
C TYR A 343 -11.58 0.98 -7.04
N CYS A 344 -12.61 0.23 -7.43
CA CYS A 344 -12.89 -1.10 -6.86
C CYS A 344 -11.85 -2.19 -7.25
N GLY A 345 -10.97 -1.95 -8.22
CA GLY A 345 -9.99 -2.92 -8.67
C GLY A 345 -10.61 -4.25 -9.09
N ILE A 346 -10.17 -5.35 -8.52
CA ILE A 346 -10.74 -6.69 -8.75
C ILE A 346 -11.97 -6.98 -7.87
N GLY A 347 -12.57 -5.94 -7.28
CA GLY A 347 -13.80 -6.02 -6.50
C GLY A 347 -13.61 -6.40 -5.03
N THR A 348 -12.44 -6.21 -4.45
CA THR A 348 -12.15 -6.69 -3.09
C THR A 348 -13.06 -6.08 -2.03
N ILE A 349 -13.19 -4.76 -1.99
CA ILE A 349 -14.11 -4.08 -1.06
C ILE A 349 -15.57 -4.30 -1.50
N SER A 350 -15.85 -4.18 -2.81
CA SER A 350 -17.21 -4.36 -3.34
C SER A 350 -17.85 -5.67 -2.91
N LEU A 351 -17.10 -6.79 -2.94
CA LEU A 351 -17.63 -8.10 -2.59
C LEU A 351 -17.82 -8.28 -1.07
N PHE A 352 -17.03 -7.60 -0.24
CA PHE A 352 -17.28 -7.48 1.19
C PHE A 352 -18.60 -6.73 1.45
N LEU A 353 -18.78 -5.56 0.80
CA LEU A 353 -20.00 -4.76 0.92
C LEU A 353 -21.23 -5.56 0.48
N ALA A 354 -21.13 -6.31 -0.62
CA ALA A 354 -22.24 -7.07 -1.20
C ALA A 354 -22.80 -8.17 -0.28
N LYS A 355 -22.00 -8.65 0.69
CA LYS A 355 -22.50 -9.58 1.73
C LYS A 355 -23.52 -8.95 2.65
N HIS A 356 -23.51 -7.62 2.80
CA HIS A 356 -24.31 -6.90 3.79
C HIS A 356 -25.17 -5.77 3.20
N ALA A 357 -24.96 -5.39 1.93
CA ALA A 357 -25.74 -4.37 1.24
C ALA A 357 -26.89 -4.98 0.43
N LYS A 358 -27.89 -4.18 0.10
CA LYS A 358 -28.91 -4.53 -0.88
C LYS A 358 -28.34 -4.60 -2.29
N GLU A 359 -27.60 -3.59 -2.68
CA GLU A 359 -26.99 -3.43 -4.00
C GLU A 359 -25.63 -2.75 -3.87
N VAL A 360 -24.65 -3.17 -4.67
CA VAL A 360 -23.31 -2.56 -4.72
C VAL A 360 -22.95 -2.20 -6.16
N TYR A 361 -22.37 -1.02 -6.34
CA TYR A 361 -21.86 -0.55 -7.62
C TYR A 361 -20.35 -0.29 -7.52
N GLY A 362 -19.56 -1.11 -8.21
CA GLY A 362 -18.10 -0.97 -8.29
C GLY A 362 -17.68 -0.22 -9.55
N VAL A 363 -16.82 0.77 -9.43
CA VAL A 363 -16.30 1.56 -10.55
C VAL A 363 -14.78 1.47 -10.59
N GLU A 364 -14.25 1.10 -11.78
CA GLU A 364 -12.80 0.98 -11.99
C GLU A 364 -12.47 1.35 -13.45
N SER A 365 -11.39 2.08 -13.64
CA SER A 365 -10.96 2.56 -14.95
C SER A 365 -10.25 1.50 -15.81
N VAL A 366 -9.74 0.44 -15.17
CA VAL A 366 -9.00 -0.65 -15.85
C VAL A 366 -9.95 -1.79 -16.20
N GLU A 367 -10.23 -1.97 -17.49
CA GLU A 367 -11.17 -2.99 -17.99
C GLU A 367 -10.82 -4.41 -17.56
N ASP A 368 -9.53 -4.77 -17.54
CA ASP A 368 -9.08 -6.09 -17.10
C ASP A 368 -9.40 -6.33 -15.62
N ALA A 369 -9.27 -5.32 -14.77
CA ALA A 369 -9.63 -5.41 -13.35
C ALA A 369 -11.14 -5.56 -13.18
N VAL A 370 -11.96 -4.85 -13.95
CA VAL A 370 -13.43 -5.00 -13.95
C VAL A 370 -13.86 -6.40 -14.39
N ARG A 371 -13.19 -6.97 -15.39
CA ARG A 371 -13.42 -8.36 -15.80
C ARG A 371 -13.12 -9.33 -14.66
N ASP A 372 -11.98 -9.14 -13.97
CA ASP A 372 -11.60 -9.96 -12.82
C ASP A 372 -12.59 -9.78 -11.66
N ALA A 373 -13.09 -8.56 -11.40
CA ALA A 373 -14.11 -8.28 -10.40
C ALA A 373 -15.42 -9.07 -10.67
N ARG A 374 -15.89 -9.06 -11.91
CA ARG A 374 -17.07 -9.85 -12.33
C ARG A 374 -16.85 -11.36 -12.18
N ASN A 375 -15.63 -11.84 -12.46
CA ASN A 375 -15.28 -13.24 -12.25
C ASN A 375 -15.25 -13.60 -10.76
N ASN A 376 -14.73 -12.72 -9.92
CA ASN A 376 -14.72 -12.89 -8.47
C ASN A 376 -16.13 -12.87 -7.87
N ALA A 377 -17.04 -12.03 -8.37
CA ALA A 377 -18.45 -12.07 -7.97
C ALA A 377 -19.09 -13.43 -8.28
N ARG A 378 -18.88 -13.96 -9.50
CA ARG A 378 -19.38 -15.29 -9.89
C ARG A 378 -18.77 -16.41 -9.05
N LEU A 379 -17.45 -16.34 -8.77
CA LEU A 379 -16.75 -17.32 -7.92
C LEU A 379 -17.40 -17.46 -6.53
N ASN A 380 -17.94 -16.35 -6.01
CA ASN A 380 -18.58 -16.31 -4.68
C ASN A 380 -20.12 -16.39 -4.73
N ASN A 381 -20.74 -16.59 -5.90
CA ASN A 381 -22.20 -16.56 -6.08
C ASN A 381 -22.83 -15.27 -5.55
N ILE A 382 -22.16 -14.12 -5.75
CA ILE A 382 -22.65 -12.79 -5.38
C ILE A 382 -23.30 -12.16 -6.62
N GLU A 383 -24.61 -11.89 -6.55
CA GLU A 383 -25.41 -11.41 -7.67
C GLU A 383 -25.87 -9.95 -7.50
N ASN A 384 -25.77 -9.39 -6.30
CA ASN A 384 -26.19 -8.03 -5.95
C ASN A 384 -25.06 -6.99 -6.11
N VAL A 385 -24.11 -7.23 -7.03
CA VAL A 385 -23.04 -6.30 -7.36
C VAL A 385 -22.95 -6.10 -8.87
N GLU A 386 -22.83 -4.84 -9.27
CA GLU A 386 -22.55 -4.45 -10.64
C GLU A 386 -21.20 -3.75 -10.74
N PHE A 387 -20.42 -4.05 -11.80
CA PHE A 387 -19.14 -3.42 -12.05
C PHE A 387 -19.17 -2.67 -13.37
N GLU A 388 -18.78 -1.40 -13.34
CA GLU A 388 -18.70 -0.52 -14.51
C GLU A 388 -17.27 -0.10 -14.79
N THR A 389 -16.86 -0.18 -16.07
CA THR A 389 -15.56 0.32 -16.51
C THR A 389 -15.66 1.79 -16.84
N GLY A 390 -14.90 2.62 -16.13
CA GLY A 390 -14.85 4.06 -16.38
C GLY A 390 -14.27 4.83 -15.20
N ARG A 391 -14.24 6.14 -15.37
CA ARG A 391 -13.86 7.04 -14.28
C ARG A 391 -15.09 7.33 -13.40
N ALA A 392 -14.90 7.44 -12.11
CA ALA A 392 -15.98 7.67 -11.15
C ALA A 392 -16.83 8.90 -11.51
N GLU A 393 -16.16 9.98 -11.90
CA GLU A 393 -16.78 11.24 -12.29
C GLU A 393 -17.61 11.18 -13.58
N ASP A 394 -17.43 10.17 -14.42
CA ASP A 394 -18.22 9.94 -15.63
C ASP A 394 -19.36 8.94 -15.38
N VAL A 395 -19.05 7.85 -14.66
CA VAL A 395 -19.98 6.74 -14.43
C VAL A 395 -21.11 7.13 -13.47
N MET A 396 -20.79 7.80 -12.34
CA MET A 396 -21.78 8.13 -11.32
C MET A 396 -22.90 9.07 -11.83
N PRO A 397 -22.61 10.19 -12.51
CA PRO A 397 -23.66 11.04 -13.07
C PRO A 397 -24.51 10.32 -14.12
N ALA A 398 -23.86 9.55 -15.00
CA ALA A 398 -24.57 8.78 -16.04
C ALA A 398 -25.52 7.72 -15.43
N TYR A 399 -25.14 7.10 -14.33
CA TYR A 399 -25.99 6.20 -13.58
C TYR A 399 -27.22 6.93 -13.02
N VAL A 400 -27.01 8.06 -12.34
CA VAL A 400 -28.11 8.86 -11.77
C VAL A 400 -29.09 9.29 -12.87
N ASP A 401 -28.60 9.74 -14.01
CA ASP A 401 -29.47 10.20 -15.10
C ASP A 401 -30.27 9.06 -15.74
N ARG A 402 -29.69 7.87 -15.89
CA ARG A 402 -30.41 6.66 -16.34
C ARG A 402 -31.57 6.30 -15.42
N HIS A 403 -31.38 6.39 -14.09
CA HIS A 403 -32.37 5.97 -13.12
C HIS A 403 -33.39 7.06 -12.73
N LYS A 404 -33.10 8.35 -12.98
CA LYS A 404 -34.11 9.42 -12.87
C LYS A 404 -35.32 9.17 -13.78
N SER A 405 -35.11 8.61 -14.97
CA SER A 405 -36.19 8.29 -15.91
C SER A 405 -37.09 7.15 -15.44
N GLU A 406 -36.60 6.29 -14.53
CA GLU A 406 -37.34 5.13 -14.00
C GLU A 406 -38.18 5.46 -12.76
N HIS A 407 -38.28 6.74 -12.35
CA HIS A 407 -38.95 7.19 -11.11
C HIS A 407 -38.47 6.49 -9.84
N ARG A 408 -37.32 5.82 -9.87
CA ARG A 408 -36.69 5.24 -8.69
C ARG A 408 -35.88 6.32 -7.98
N LYS A 409 -36.21 6.63 -6.72
CA LYS A 409 -35.24 7.22 -5.80
C LYS A 409 -34.20 6.15 -5.59
N HIS A 410 -33.04 6.25 -6.22
CA HIS A 410 -31.88 5.44 -5.86
C HIS A 410 -31.07 6.25 -4.85
N PRO A 411 -31.29 6.00 -3.57
CA PRO A 411 -30.45 6.60 -2.56
C PRO A 411 -29.06 5.98 -2.70
N VAL A 412 -28.05 6.81 -2.83
CA VAL A 412 -26.69 6.40 -2.52
C VAL A 412 -26.56 6.52 -1.01
N ASP A 413 -26.52 5.39 -0.31
CA ASP A 413 -26.52 5.39 1.15
C ASP A 413 -25.10 5.50 1.70
N VAL A 414 -24.14 4.94 0.95
CA VAL A 414 -22.72 5.01 1.30
C VAL A 414 -21.84 4.99 0.04
N ILE A 415 -20.78 5.81 0.06
CA ILE A 415 -19.69 5.75 -0.91
C ILE A 415 -18.44 5.32 -0.17
N VAL A 416 -17.77 4.28 -0.66
CA VAL A 416 -16.43 3.86 -0.24
C VAL A 416 -15.45 4.27 -1.32
N VAL A 417 -14.30 4.81 -0.92
CA VAL A 417 -13.20 5.15 -1.83
C VAL A 417 -11.88 4.60 -1.31
N ASP A 418 -11.09 3.99 -2.20
CA ASP A 418 -9.69 3.56 -1.95
C ASP A 418 -8.82 4.09 -3.11
N PRO A 419 -8.59 5.41 -3.18
CA PRO A 419 -7.91 6.02 -4.31
C PRO A 419 -6.40 5.71 -4.29
N PRO A 420 -5.70 5.88 -5.45
CA PRO A 420 -4.24 5.77 -5.49
C PRO A 420 -3.58 6.84 -4.61
N ARG A 421 -2.27 6.70 -4.34
CA ARG A 421 -1.46 7.60 -3.47
C ARG A 421 -1.65 9.10 -3.70
N LYS A 422 -1.99 9.54 -4.90
CA LYS A 422 -2.27 10.94 -5.21
C LYS A 422 -3.58 11.49 -4.60
N GLY A 423 -4.41 10.60 -4.04
CA GLY A 423 -5.74 10.93 -3.52
C GLY A 423 -6.77 11.16 -4.64
N LEU A 424 -7.90 11.75 -4.27
CA LEU A 424 -8.99 12.12 -5.17
C LEU A 424 -8.65 13.41 -5.94
N ASP A 425 -9.16 13.51 -7.16
CA ASP A 425 -9.21 14.78 -7.89
C ASP A 425 -10.46 15.60 -7.54
N ASP A 426 -10.45 16.88 -7.92
CA ASP A 426 -11.53 17.81 -7.58
C ASP A 426 -12.86 17.47 -8.27
N VAL A 427 -12.81 16.82 -9.43
CA VAL A 427 -14.01 16.42 -10.17
C VAL A 427 -14.70 15.26 -9.45
N THR A 428 -13.95 14.23 -9.07
CA THR A 428 -14.47 13.10 -8.28
C THR A 428 -15.06 13.57 -6.95
N ILE A 429 -14.35 14.45 -6.20
CA ILE A 429 -14.87 15.05 -4.97
C ILE A 429 -16.18 15.79 -5.23
N GLY A 430 -16.23 16.59 -6.30
CA GLY A 430 -17.44 17.34 -6.68
C GLY A 430 -18.64 16.43 -6.97
N VAL A 431 -18.42 15.32 -7.66
CA VAL A 431 -19.49 14.34 -7.95
C VAL A 431 -19.95 13.65 -6.67
N MET A 432 -19.05 13.22 -5.79
CA MET A 432 -19.40 12.62 -4.50
C MET A 432 -20.25 13.57 -3.65
N LEU A 433 -19.86 14.85 -3.59
CA LEU A 433 -20.62 15.88 -2.90
C LEU A 433 -21.99 16.13 -3.54
N ALA A 434 -22.10 16.13 -4.87
CA ALA A 434 -23.38 16.28 -5.57
C ALA A 434 -24.34 15.11 -5.30
N MET A 435 -23.80 13.88 -5.14
CA MET A 435 -24.57 12.69 -4.75
C MET A 435 -25.06 12.77 -3.29
N ALA A 436 -24.33 13.52 -2.45
CA ALA A 436 -24.64 13.78 -1.05
C ALA A 436 -25.07 12.54 -0.23
N PRO A 437 -24.30 11.42 -0.26
CA PRO A 437 -24.65 10.22 0.51
C PRO A 437 -24.68 10.54 2.02
N PRO A 438 -25.48 9.81 2.81
CA PRO A 438 -25.41 9.92 4.28
C PRO A 438 -24.03 9.63 4.86
N ARG A 439 -23.25 8.74 4.22
CA ARG A 439 -21.94 8.29 4.70
C ARG A 439 -20.92 8.21 3.57
N ILE A 440 -19.68 8.58 3.88
CA ILE A 440 -18.51 8.35 3.04
C ILE A 440 -17.47 7.62 3.90
N VAL A 441 -16.93 6.52 3.38
CA VAL A 441 -15.82 5.80 3.99
C VAL A 441 -14.60 5.95 3.08
N TYR A 442 -13.56 6.59 3.61
CA TYR A 442 -12.33 6.88 2.88
C TYR A 442 -11.21 5.95 3.37
N VAL A 443 -10.66 5.12 2.51
CA VAL A 443 -9.47 4.30 2.74
C VAL A 443 -8.28 4.97 2.07
N SER A 444 -7.11 5.00 2.71
CA SER A 444 -5.92 5.62 2.13
C SER A 444 -4.63 5.06 2.67
N CYS A 445 -3.67 4.82 1.77
CA CYS A 445 -2.28 4.51 2.10
C CYS A 445 -1.38 5.77 2.24
N ASP A 446 -1.94 6.98 2.06
CA ASP A 446 -1.21 8.25 2.19
C ASP A 446 -2.02 9.26 3.02
N PRO A 447 -1.72 9.41 4.33
CA PRO A 447 -2.45 10.31 5.21
C PRO A 447 -2.40 11.78 4.79
N ALA A 448 -1.34 12.21 4.11
CA ALA A 448 -1.20 13.61 3.70
C ALA A 448 -2.19 13.98 2.58
N THR A 449 -2.28 13.14 1.52
CA THR A 449 -3.25 13.34 0.44
C THR A 449 -4.68 13.15 0.92
N MET A 450 -4.92 12.16 1.79
CA MET A 450 -6.21 11.96 2.45
C MET A 450 -6.64 13.21 3.23
N SER A 451 -5.77 13.78 4.06
CA SER A 451 -6.08 14.97 4.87
C SER A 451 -6.45 16.19 4.01
N ARG A 452 -5.77 16.35 2.85
CA ARG A 452 -6.11 17.37 1.84
C ARG A 452 -7.53 17.16 1.29
N ASP A 453 -7.89 15.93 0.96
CA ASP A 453 -9.18 15.59 0.37
C ASP A 453 -10.31 15.72 1.39
N LEU A 454 -10.07 15.26 2.64
CA LEU A 454 -11.01 15.39 3.75
C LEU A 454 -11.36 16.86 4.04
N LYS A 455 -10.37 17.77 3.96
CA LYS A 455 -10.62 19.22 4.08
C LYS A 455 -11.63 19.72 3.05
N LYS A 456 -11.60 19.20 1.82
CA LYS A 456 -12.55 19.56 0.76
C LYS A 456 -13.92 18.93 0.97
N LEU A 457 -13.95 17.66 1.37
CA LEU A 457 -15.18 16.92 1.64
C LEU A 457 -15.97 17.50 2.82
N THR A 458 -15.28 18.01 3.84
CA THR A 458 -15.92 18.61 5.03
C THR A 458 -16.29 20.08 4.87
N ALA A 459 -15.91 20.74 3.78
CA ALA A 459 -16.32 22.09 3.50
C ALA A 459 -17.85 22.20 3.33
N ALA A 460 -18.43 23.31 3.81
CA ALA A 460 -19.86 23.55 3.69
C ALA A 460 -20.34 23.54 2.23
N GLN A 461 -21.39 22.80 1.95
CA GLN A 461 -22.00 22.57 0.65
C GLN A 461 -23.45 23.03 0.60
N LYS A 462 -24.06 23.00 -0.60
CA LYS A 462 -25.50 23.14 -0.81
C LYS A 462 -25.98 21.97 -1.67
N ASP A 463 -27.07 21.33 -1.28
CA ASP A 463 -27.74 20.32 -2.08
C ASP A 463 -28.48 20.93 -3.29
N ALA A 464 -29.06 20.08 -4.15
CA ALA A 464 -29.83 20.53 -5.31
C ALA A 464 -31.07 21.37 -4.94
N ALA A 465 -31.58 21.26 -3.73
CA ALA A 465 -32.69 22.06 -3.19
C ALA A 465 -32.23 23.37 -2.53
N GLY A 466 -30.90 23.58 -2.45
CA GLY A 466 -30.29 24.78 -1.84
C GLY A 466 -30.09 24.68 -0.33
N ASN A 467 -30.37 23.53 0.30
CA ASN A 467 -30.13 23.31 1.71
C ASN A 467 -28.62 23.18 1.98
N LYS A 468 -28.17 23.79 3.06
CA LYS A 468 -26.77 23.68 3.47
C LYS A 468 -26.54 22.33 4.13
N TYR A 469 -25.42 21.70 3.85
CA TYR A 469 -24.94 20.52 4.53
C TYR A 469 -23.42 20.51 4.59
N SER A 470 -22.85 19.69 5.44
CA SER A 470 -21.42 19.41 5.52
C SER A 470 -21.19 17.96 5.94
N TYR A 471 -19.99 17.46 5.70
CA TYR A 471 -19.58 16.20 6.28
C TYR A 471 -18.75 16.45 7.54
N LYS A 472 -18.98 15.62 8.55
CA LYS A 472 -18.19 15.61 9.79
C LYS A 472 -17.37 14.34 9.86
N LEU A 473 -16.11 14.48 10.26
CA LEU A 473 -15.28 13.35 10.64
C LEU A 473 -15.85 12.71 11.91
N GLN A 474 -16.15 11.40 11.84
CA GLN A 474 -16.72 10.64 12.97
C GLN A 474 -15.71 9.71 13.61
N ARG A 475 -14.89 9.05 12.80
CA ARG A 475 -13.85 8.12 13.27
C ARG A 475 -12.69 8.07 12.31
N VAL A 476 -11.52 7.82 12.85
CA VAL A 476 -10.27 7.61 12.12
C VAL A 476 -9.61 6.37 12.68
N GLN A 477 -9.38 5.35 11.84
CA GLN A 477 -8.72 4.11 12.22
C GLN A 477 -7.44 3.90 11.41
N PRO A 478 -6.27 4.13 11.98
CA PRO A 478 -5.00 3.74 11.35
C PRO A 478 -4.81 2.21 11.43
N VAL A 479 -4.22 1.63 10.39
CA VAL A 479 -3.91 0.20 10.28
C VAL A 479 -2.49 0.02 9.74
N ASP A 480 -1.66 -0.74 10.43
CA ASP A 480 -0.34 -1.09 9.93
C ASP A 480 -0.39 -2.23 8.92
N GLN A 481 -0.63 -1.88 7.65
CA GLN A 481 -0.62 -2.80 6.51
C GLN A 481 0.81 -3.17 6.07
N PHE A 482 1.79 -2.31 6.36
CA PHE A 482 3.15 -2.37 5.82
C PHE A 482 4.19 -2.27 6.95
N GLY A 483 4.33 -3.31 7.74
CA GLY A 483 5.33 -3.39 8.83
C GLY A 483 6.74 -3.05 8.36
N HIS A 484 7.53 -2.42 9.22
CA HIS A 484 8.91 -1.99 8.96
C HIS A 484 9.07 -0.89 7.90
N THR A 485 7.96 -0.33 7.40
CA THR A 485 7.97 0.83 6.48
C THR A 485 7.31 2.03 7.13
N VAL A 486 7.49 3.22 6.55
CA VAL A 486 6.85 4.47 7.01
C VAL A 486 5.38 4.61 6.55
N HIS A 487 4.88 3.64 5.80
CA HIS A 487 3.52 3.66 5.27
C HIS A 487 2.51 3.18 6.30
N VAL A 488 1.32 3.75 6.25
CA VAL A 488 0.18 3.40 7.10
C VAL A 488 -1.10 3.52 6.29
N GLU A 489 -1.97 2.52 6.39
CA GLU A 489 -3.34 2.60 5.89
C GLU A 489 -4.22 3.31 6.93
N THR A 490 -5.23 4.02 6.46
CA THR A 490 -6.15 4.73 7.34
C THR A 490 -7.57 4.63 6.78
N VAL A 491 -8.52 4.27 7.63
CA VAL A 491 -9.96 4.30 7.30
C VAL A 491 -10.61 5.45 8.03
N VAL A 492 -11.34 6.30 7.31
CA VAL A 492 -12.04 7.45 7.87
C VAL A 492 -13.52 7.36 7.56
N LEU A 493 -14.36 7.51 8.59
CA LEU A 493 -15.80 7.64 8.46
C LEU A 493 -16.20 9.12 8.47
N LEU A 494 -16.91 9.54 7.41
CA LEU A 494 -17.58 10.83 7.35
C LEU A 494 -19.11 10.61 7.35
N THR A 495 -19.83 11.43 8.10
CA THR A 495 -21.30 11.46 8.08
C THR A 495 -21.79 12.85 7.68
N ARG A 496 -22.87 12.89 6.90
CA ARG A 496 -23.48 14.12 6.47
C ARG A 496 -24.31 14.71 7.60
N GLU A 497 -24.06 15.99 7.90
CA GLU A 497 -24.89 16.85 8.78
C GLU A 497 -25.67 17.85 7.94
N VAL A 498 -26.94 18.04 8.27
CA VAL A 498 -27.90 18.94 7.57
C VAL A 498 -28.23 20.13 8.42
#